data_1679637b60d8bd176a4b97782cb549d2
#
_entry.id   1679637b60d8bd176a4b97782cb549d2
#
_cell.length_a   1.000
_cell.length_b   1.000
_cell.length_c   1.000
_cell.angle_alpha   90.00
_cell.angle_beta   90.00
_cell.angle_gamma   90.00
#
_symmetry.space_group_name_H-M   'P 1'
#
loop_
_entity.id
_entity.type
_entity.pdbx_description
1 polymer ?
#
loop_
_entity_poly.entity_id
_entity_poly.type
_entity_poly.pdbx_seq_one_letter_code
_entity_poly.pdbx_strand_id
1 'polypeptide(L)'
;MKENNTSNTTKRIVIAAMLAALTCVATMIIKIPSPLKGYLNLGDCVVLLAGWMLNPVYGFLAAGLGSALADLFSGYVVYAPATFVINGLMALVAFYGFKLLHNKIGNLPSRIITGFVAEVVMILGYFLFEGILYGFGPSVVNIPANGVQGIAGLILGCVLVKVFEKSKISLQ
;
A
#
# COMPACT_ATOMS: atom_id res chain seq x y z
N MET A 1 -17.27 29.15 -10.82
CA MET A 1 -16.08 28.30 -11.05
C MET A 1 -15.28 27.90 -9.80
N LYS A 2 -15.23 28.69 -8.72
CA LYS A 2 -14.52 28.35 -7.46
C LYS A 2 -15.20 27.25 -6.62
N GLU A 3 -16.51 27.19 -6.57
CA GLU A 3 -17.25 26.20 -5.75
C GLU A 3 -17.04 24.76 -6.19
N ASN A 4 -17.02 24.46 -7.48
CA ASN A 4 -16.79 23.12 -8.01
C ASN A 4 -15.39 22.56 -7.68
N ASN A 5 -14.39 23.45 -7.57
CA ASN A 5 -13.01 23.03 -7.28
C ASN A 5 -12.85 22.63 -5.80
N THR A 6 -13.48 23.36 -4.88
CA THR A 6 -13.46 23.09 -3.43
C THR A 6 -14.17 21.76 -3.12
N SER A 7 -15.34 21.52 -3.73
CA SER A 7 -16.10 20.27 -3.58
C SER A 7 -15.27 19.04 -4.01
N ASN A 8 -14.56 19.12 -5.15
CA ASN A 8 -13.72 18.03 -5.64
C ASN A 8 -12.50 17.76 -4.74
N THR A 9 -11.89 18.82 -4.20
CA THR A 9 -10.75 18.68 -3.27
C THR A 9 -11.20 18.02 -1.96
N THR A 10 -12.31 18.48 -1.38
CA THR A 10 -12.89 17.90 -0.16
C THR A 10 -13.19 16.41 -0.35
N LYS A 11 -13.84 16.04 -1.47
CA LYS A 11 -14.12 14.64 -1.80
C LYS A 11 -12.85 13.79 -1.84
N ARG A 12 -11.79 14.26 -2.48
CA ARG A 12 -10.50 13.56 -2.57
C ARG A 12 -9.85 13.36 -1.19
N ILE A 13 -9.88 14.39 -0.33
CA ILE A 13 -9.35 14.31 1.04
C ILE A 13 -10.14 13.29 1.86
N VAL A 14 -11.47 13.31 1.79
CA VAL A 14 -12.32 12.37 2.53
C VAL A 14 -12.02 10.93 2.10
N ILE A 15 -11.92 10.67 0.81
CA ILE A 15 -11.62 9.33 0.31
C ILE A 15 -10.21 8.89 0.69
N ALA A 16 -9.23 9.79 0.63
CA ALA A 16 -7.87 9.48 1.08
C ALA A 16 -7.83 9.13 2.57
N ALA A 17 -8.58 9.87 3.41
CA ALA A 17 -8.70 9.59 4.83
C ALA A 17 -9.40 8.25 5.10
N MET A 18 -10.45 7.93 4.34
CA MET A 18 -11.13 6.63 4.42
C MET A 18 -10.20 5.47 4.02
N LEU A 19 -9.41 5.63 2.95
CA LEU A 19 -8.45 4.62 2.54
C LEU A 19 -7.29 4.49 3.53
N ALA A 20 -6.83 5.59 4.15
CA ALA A 20 -5.84 5.53 5.24
C ALA A 20 -6.39 4.76 6.45
N ALA A 21 -7.63 5.03 6.86
CA ALA A 21 -8.29 4.29 7.93
C ALA A 21 -8.46 2.80 7.57
N LEU A 22 -8.87 2.51 6.33
CA LEU A 22 -9.02 1.13 5.86
C LEU A 22 -7.66 0.40 5.81
N THR A 23 -6.59 1.08 5.37
CA THR A 23 -5.22 0.54 5.41
C THR A 23 -4.82 0.19 6.85
N CYS A 24 -5.04 1.12 7.78
CA CYS A 24 -4.74 0.90 9.20
C CYS A 24 -5.50 -0.32 9.75
N VAL A 25 -6.80 -0.41 9.52
CA VAL A 25 -7.65 -1.51 9.98
C VAL A 25 -7.23 -2.84 9.33
N ALA A 26 -7.04 -2.87 8.01
CA ALA A 26 -6.62 -4.08 7.29
C ALA A 26 -5.25 -4.60 7.76
N THR A 27 -4.33 -3.69 8.09
CA THR A 27 -3.02 -4.02 8.66
C THR A 27 -3.16 -4.59 10.07
N MET A 28 -4.13 -4.13 10.87
CA MET A 28 -4.31 -4.54 12.26
C MET A 28 -5.14 -5.80 12.45
N ILE A 29 -6.08 -6.13 11.55
CA ILE A 29 -7.02 -7.26 11.70
C ILE A 29 -6.28 -8.59 11.69
N ILE A 30 -5.34 -8.78 10.77
CA ILE A 30 -4.56 -10.02 10.67
C ILE A 30 -3.10 -9.66 10.84
N LYS A 31 -2.51 -10.14 11.94
CA LYS A 31 -1.09 -10.00 12.24
C LYS A 31 -0.49 -11.35 12.52
N ILE A 32 0.35 -11.83 11.61
CA ILE A 32 1.11 -13.06 11.79
C ILE A 32 2.54 -12.66 12.08
N PRO A 33 3.09 -12.91 13.29
CA PRO A 33 4.45 -12.54 13.64
C PRO A 33 5.45 -13.07 12.61
N SER A 34 6.34 -12.21 12.15
CA SER A 34 7.45 -12.59 11.30
C SER A 34 8.65 -13.05 12.15
N PRO A 35 9.62 -13.76 11.56
CA PRO A 35 10.81 -14.23 12.29
C PRO A 35 11.65 -13.11 12.94
N LEU A 36 11.65 -11.91 12.38
CA LEU A 36 12.32 -10.73 12.93
C LEU A 36 11.31 -9.69 13.37
N LYS A 37 10.92 -9.69 14.63
CA LYS A 37 10.15 -8.62 15.32
C LYS A 37 9.14 -7.78 14.52
N GLY A 38 8.83 -8.17 13.26
CA GLY A 38 7.80 -7.62 12.40
C GLY A 38 6.55 -8.52 12.39
N TYR A 39 5.62 -8.26 11.46
CA TYR A 39 4.44 -9.10 11.26
C TYR A 39 3.94 -9.01 9.82
N LEU A 40 3.38 -10.11 9.30
CA LEU A 40 2.64 -10.12 8.05
C LEU A 40 1.22 -9.61 8.30
N ASN A 41 0.69 -8.92 7.32
CA ASN A 41 -0.64 -8.31 7.40
C ASN A 41 -1.33 -8.25 6.03
N LEU A 42 -2.56 -7.78 5.98
CA LEU A 42 -3.32 -7.61 4.74
C LEU A 42 -3.40 -6.14 4.28
N GLY A 43 -2.63 -5.23 4.88
CA GLY A 43 -2.64 -3.81 4.54
C GLY A 43 -2.28 -3.52 3.09
N ASP A 44 -1.39 -4.31 2.49
CA ASP A 44 -0.87 -4.09 1.14
C ASP A 44 -1.96 -4.08 0.07
N CYS A 45 -3.04 -4.85 0.24
CA CYS A 45 -4.16 -4.81 -0.69
C CYS A 45 -4.83 -3.42 -0.76
N VAL A 46 -4.88 -2.69 0.38
CA VAL A 46 -5.43 -1.33 0.43
C VAL A 46 -4.38 -0.30 0.01
N VAL A 47 -3.10 -0.55 0.30
CA VAL A 47 -1.98 0.26 -0.20
C VAL A 47 -1.99 0.31 -1.73
N LEU A 48 -2.09 -0.86 -2.39
CA LEU A 48 -2.20 -0.95 -3.84
C LEU A 48 -3.47 -0.27 -4.37
N LEU A 49 -4.61 -0.48 -3.68
CA LEU A 49 -5.86 0.17 -4.02
C LEU A 49 -5.72 1.70 -3.98
N ALA A 50 -5.11 2.26 -2.94
CA ALA A 50 -4.86 3.69 -2.81
C ALA A 50 -3.96 4.21 -3.95
N GLY A 51 -2.93 3.47 -4.33
CA GLY A 51 -2.06 3.79 -5.46
C GLY A 51 -2.80 3.80 -6.80
N TRP A 52 -3.69 2.81 -7.06
CA TRP A 52 -4.42 2.74 -8.33
C TRP A 52 -5.60 3.70 -8.44
N MET A 53 -6.18 4.15 -7.31
CA MET A 53 -7.41 4.95 -7.30
C MET A 53 -7.21 6.42 -6.98
N LEU A 54 -6.16 6.78 -6.23
CA LEU A 54 -5.88 8.17 -5.84
C LEU A 54 -4.79 8.78 -6.71
N ASN A 55 -4.70 10.11 -6.69
CA ASN A 55 -3.53 10.78 -7.25
C ASN A 55 -2.27 10.51 -6.39
N PRO A 56 -1.05 10.76 -6.91
CA PRO A 56 0.19 10.36 -6.23
C PRO A 56 0.31 10.85 -4.80
N VAL A 57 -0.07 12.10 -4.54
CA VAL A 57 0.09 12.71 -3.20
C VAL A 57 -0.87 12.06 -2.21
N TYR A 58 -2.16 11.95 -2.56
CA TYR A 58 -3.14 11.34 -1.68
C TYR A 58 -2.94 9.83 -1.55
N GLY A 59 -2.50 9.14 -2.61
CA GLY A 59 -2.14 7.73 -2.56
C GLY A 59 -0.98 7.46 -1.62
N PHE A 60 0.10 8.23 -1.75
CA PHE A 60 1.26 8.15 -0.84
C PHE A 60 0.86 8.37 0.62
N LEU A 61 0.11 9.45 0.89
CA LEU A 61 -0.29 9.80 2.26
C LEU A 61 -1.27 8.77 2.84
N ALA A 62 -2.25 8.31 2.07
CA ALA A 62 -3.23 7.33 2.55
C ALA A 62 -2.55 5.99 2.90
N ALA A 63 -1.71 5.48 2.00
CA ALA A 63 -0.96 4.25 2.21
C ALA A 63 0.05 4.38 3.36
N GLY A 64 0.89 5.42 3.32
CA GLY A 64 1.95 5.62 4.31
C GLY A 64 1.40 5.90 5.71
N LEU A 65 0.47 6.86 5.85
CA LEU A 65 -0.12 7.20 7.15
C LEU A 65 -0.93 6.04 7.73
N GLY A 66 -1.76 5.37 6.90
CA GLY A 66 -2.58 4.26 7.36
C GLY A 66 -1.73 3.12 7.92
N SER A 67 -0.68 2.74 7.22
CA SER A 67 0.23 1.67 7.64
C SER A 67 1.09 2.07 8.85
N ALA A 68 1.61 3.30 8.88
CA ALA A 68 2.40 3.79 10.02
C ALA A 68 1.56 3.89 11.30
N LEU A 69 0.30 4.33 11.21
CA LEU A 69 -0.62 4.34 12.34
C LEU A 69 -0.92 2.92 12.85
N ALA A 70 -1.06 1.94 11.95
CA ALA A 70 -1.22 0.54 12.35
C ALA A 70 -0.02 0.04 13.16
N ASP A 71 1.21 0.38 12.76
CA ASP A 71 2.41 0.04 13.50
C ASP A 71 2.44 0.70 14.88
N LEU A 72 2.11 1.99 14.96
CA LEU A 72 2.05 2.72 16.23
C LEU A 72 1.04 2.08 17.18
N PHE A 73 -0.19 1.82 16.72
CA PHE A 73 -1.24 1.19 17.54
C PHE A 73 -0.94 -0.27 17.89
N SER A 74 -0.09 -0.92 17.11
CA SER A 74 0.32 -2.31 17.32
C SER A 74 1.59 -2.45 18.18
N GLY A 75 2.21 -1.33 18.59
CA GLY A 75 3.44 -1.32 19.39
C GLY A 75 4.74 -1.46 18.58
N TYR A 76 4.67 -1.43 17.25
CA TYR A 76 5.83 -1.49 16.36
C TYR A 76 6.37 -0.10 16.01
N VAL A 77 6.55 0.75 17.02
CA VAL A 77 6.91 2.18 16.87
C VAL A 77 8.17 2.39 16.02
N VAL A 78 9.16 1.49 16.16
CA VAL A 78 10.43 1.57 15.41
C VAL A 78 10.21 1.37 13.90
N TYR A 79 9.20 0.57 13.51
CA TYR A 79 8.86 0.32 12.11
C TYR A 79 8.07 1.47 11.48
N ALA A 80 7.26 2.19 12.23
CA ALA A 80 6.32 3.18 11.71
C ALA A 80 6.93 4.20 10.72
N PRO A 81 8.11 4.80 10.94
CA PRO A 81 8.71 5.71 9.96
C PRO A 81 9.10 5.02 8.65
N ALA A 82 9.66 3.82 8.74
CA ALA A 82 10.04 3.06 7.55
C ALA A 82 8.80 2.59 6.78
N THR A 83 7.80 2.08 7.48
CA THR A 83 6.52 1.65 6.91
C THR A 83 5.81 2.81 6.21
N PHE A 84 5.83 4.02 6.79
CA PHE A 84 5.31 5.22 6.13
C PHE A 84 5.93 5.43 4.75
N VAL A 85 7.27 5.40 4.69
CA VAL A 85 7.99 5.65 3.43
C VAL A 85 7.80 4.49 2.44
N ILE A 86 7.97 3.25 2.90
CA ILE A 86 7.89 2.05 2.04
C ILE A 86 6.51 1.93 1.40
N ASN A 87 5.43 1.99 2.20
CA ASN A 87 4.07 1.84 1.69
C ASN A 87 3.62 3.06 0.88
N GLY A 88 4.10 4.26 1.22
CA GLY A 88 3.94 5.43 0.37
C GLY A 88 4.59 5.25 -1.00
N LEU A 89 5.82 4.72 -1.06
CA LEU A 89 6.51 4.41 -2.32
C LEU A 89 5.80 3.32 -3.12
N MET A 90 5.28 2.28 -2.47
CA MET A 90 4.45 1.26 -3.13
C MET A 90 3.27 1.89 -3.86
N ALA A 91 2.54 2.80 -3.20
CA ALA A 91 1.41 3.50 -3.79
C ALA A 91 1.83 4.37 -5.00
N LEU A 92 2.98 5.05 -4.93
CA LEU A 92 3.53 5.80 -6.07
C LEU A 92 3.88 4.90 -7.24
N VAL A 93 4.55 3.78 -6.99
CA VAL A 93 4.91 2.79 -8.03
C VAL A 93 3.65 2.22 -8.67
N ALA A 94 2.64 1.86 -7.88
CA ALA A 94 1.35 1.38 -8.37
C ALA A 94 0.66 2.43 -9.25
N PHE A 95 0.65 3.71 -8.85
CA PHE A 95 0.05 4.81 -9.59
C PHE A 95 0.75 5.06 -10.94
N TYR A 96 2.05 5.37 -10.89
CA TYR A 96 2.78 5.74 -12.10
C TYR A 96 2.92 4.57 -13.07
N GLY A 97 3.16 3.38 -12.55
CA GLY A 97 3.20 2.17 -13.35
C GLY A 97 1.87 1.90 -14.05
N PHE A 98 0.76 1.97 -13.33
CA PHE A 98 -0.58 1.81 -13.91
C PHE A 98 -0.84 2.87 -14.98
N LYS A 99 -0.55 4.14 -14.71
CA LYS A 99 -0.70 5.24 -15.67
C LYS A 99 0.09 5.02 -16.98
N LEU A 100 1.26 4.39 -16.89
CA LEU A 100 2.11 4.09 -18.07
C LEU A 100 1.61 2.89 -18.88
N LEU A 101 1.02 1.88 -18.21
CA LEU A 101 0.74 0.59 -18.83
C LEU A 101 -0.72 0.39 -19.22
N HIS A 102 -1.71 0.99 -18.52
CA HIS A 102 -3.12 0.66 -18.71
C HIS A 102 -3.63 0.87 -20.14
N ASN A 103 -3.13 1.90 -20.85
CA ASN A 103 -3.49 2.15 -22.25
C ASN A 103 -2.84 1.17 -23.25
N LYS A 104 -1.79 0.45 -22.84
CA LYS A 104 -1.04 -0.46 -23.71
C LYS A 104 -1.50 -1.90 -23.59
N ILE A 105 -1.77 -2.36 -22.36
CA ILE A 105 -2.03 -3.76 -22.07
C ILE A 105 -3.36 -4.00 -21.31
N GLY A 106 -4.15 -2.94 -21.09
CA GLY A 106 -5.42 -3.00 -20.38
C GLY A 106 -5.28 -2.92 -18.86
N ASN A 107 -6.42 -2.77 -18.17
CA ASN A 107 -6.43 -2.44 -16.74
C ASN A 107 -5.92 -3.58 -15.85
N LEU A 108 -6.41 -4.81 -16.03
CA LEU A 108 -6.05 -5.91 -15.14
C LEU A 108 -4.57 -6.33 -15.26
N PRO A 109 -4.02 -6.55 -16.48
CA PRO A 109 -2.59 -6.86 -16.61
C PRO A 109 -1.69 -5.75 -16.06
N SER A 110 -2.07 -4.48 -16.27
CA SER A 110 -1.31 -3.34 -15.73
C SER A 110 -1.27 -3.35 -14.22
N ARG A 111 -2.39 -3.65 -13.54
CA ARG A 111 -2.45 -3.74 -12.08
C ARG A 111 -1.62 -4.91 -11.55
N ILE A 112 -1.68 -6.05 -12.19
CA ILE A 112 -0.88 -7.22 -11.79
C ILE A 112 0.62 -6.88 -11.87
N ILE A 113 1.08 -6.31 -12.99
CA ILE A 113 2.50 -5.97 -13.17
C ILE A 113 2.93 -4.88 -12.18
N THR A 114 2.16 -3.80 -12.08
CA THR A 114 2.55 -2.67 -11.22
C THR A 114 2.40 -2.98 -9.74
N GLY A 115 1.41 -3.78 -9.36
CA GLY A 115 1.29 -4.30 -8.01
C GLY A 115 2.45 -5.23 -7.66
N PHE A 116 2.83 -6.14 -8.56
CA PHE A 116 4.00 -6.99 -8.35
C PHE A 116 5.29 -6.16 -8.14
N VAL A 117 5.51 -5.13 -8.96
CA VAL A 117 6.67 -4.24 -8.77
C VAL A 117 6.59 -3.48 -7.44
N ALA A 118 5.40 -3.03 -7.04
CA ALA A 118 5.20 -2.38 -5.75
C ALA A 118 5.51 -3.33 -4.57
N GLU A 119 5.11 -4.59 -4.65
CA GLU A 119 5.44 -5.59 -3.63
C GLU A 119 6.94 -5.90 -3.58
N VAL A 120 7.63 -5.90 -4.71
CA VAL A 120 9.10 -6.00 -4.73
C VAL A 120 9.74 -4.80 -4.01
N VAL A 121 9.20 -3.59 -4.20
CA VAL A 121 9.65 -2.40 -3.45
C VAL A 121 9.43 -2.57 -1.95
N MET A 122 8.32 -3.15 -1.53
CA MET A 122 8.04 -3.47 -0.12
C MET A 122 9.08 -4.44 0.44
N ILE A 123 9.30 -5.57 -0.23
CA ILE A 123 10.26 -6.60 0.21
C ILE A 123 11.67 -6.01 0.35
N LEU A 124 12.13 -5.27 -0.66
CA LEU A 124 13.44 -4.62 -0.63
C LEU A 124 13.54 -3.53 0.44
N GLY A 125 12.48 -2.74 0.61
CA GLY A 125 12.42 -1.68 1.62
C GLY A 125 12.56 -2.24 3.03
N TYR A 126 11.78 -3.26 3.37
CA TYR A 126 11.91 -3.91 4.68
C TYR A 126 13.23 -4.66 4.83
N PHE A 127 13.72 -5.35 3.79
CA PHE A 127 15.02 -5.99 3.83
C PHE A 127 16.15 -5.00 4.17
N LEU A 128 16.15 -3.82 3.54
CA LEU A 128 17.13 -2.77 3.81
C LEU A 128 16.97 -2.20 5.22
N PHE A 129 15.74 -1.89 5.63
CA PHE A 129 15.45 -1.34 6.94
C PHE A 129 15.85 -2.30 8.08
N GLU A 130 15.45 -3.56 7.98
CA GLU A 130 15.80 -4.61 8.94
C GLU A 130 17.29 -4.95 8.89
N GLY A 131 17.89 -4.88 7.69
CA GLY A 131 19.35 -5.05 7.52
C GLY A 131 20.16 -4.01 8.29
N ILE A 132 19.69 -2.78 8.35
CA ILE A 132 20.30 -1.71 9.14
C ILE A 132 20.07 -1.93 10.64
N LEU A 133 18.89 -2.38 11.05
CA LEU A 133 18.55 -2.55 12.47
C LEU A 133 19.13 -3.83 13.09
N TYR A 134 19.09 -4.95 12.36
CA TYR A 134 19.37 -6.28 12.90
C TYR A 134 20.50 -7.02 12.17
N GLY A 135 21.02 -6.40 11.10
CA GLY A 135 22.02 -7.01 10.22
C GLY A 135 21.37 -7.73 9.02
N PHE A 136 22.09 -7.73 7.89
CA PHE A 136 21.58 -8.27 6.62
C PHE A 136 21.39 -9.79 6.63
N GLY A 137 22.22 -10.52 7.38
CA GLY A 137 22.06 -11.98 7.53
C GLY A 137 20.69 -12.36 8.09
N PRO A 138 20.31 -11.87 9.28
CA PRO A 138 18.98 -12.06 9.84
C PRO A 138 17.85 -11.56 8.96
N SER A 139 17.99 -10.41 8.28
CA SER A 139 16.90 -9.83 7.49
C SER A 139 16.49 -10.66 6.26
N VAL A 140 17.40 -11.49 5.73
CA VAL A 140 17.07 -12.45 4.65
C VAL A 140 15.95 -13.41 5.05
N VAL A 141 15.85 -13.76 6.32
CA VAL A 141 14.84 -14.71 6.82
C VAL A 141 13.42 -14.18 6.66
N ASN A 142 13.24 -12.84 6.62
CA ASN A 142 11.92 -12.22 6.42
C ASN A 142 11.49 -12.12 4.94
N ILE A 143 12.40 -12.28 3.98
CA ILE A 143 12.08 -12.18 2.55
C ILE A 143 10.95 -13.13 2.13
N PRO A 144 10.98 -14.44 2.48
CA PRO A 144 9.88 -15.35 2.12
C PRO A 144 8.55 -14.94 2.76
N ALA A 145 8.57 -14.49 4.01
CA ALA A 145 7.38 -14.05 4.72
C ALA A 145 6.75 -12.82 4.03
N ASN A 146 7.55 -11.78 3.76
CA ASN A 146 7.13 -10.61 3.00
C ASN A 146 6.68 -10.97 1.58
N GLY A 147 7.29 -11.97 0.94
CA GLY A 147 6.85 -12.49 -0.35
C GLY A 147 5.42 -13.08 -0.32
N VAL A 148 5.11 -13.87 0.70
CA VAL A 148 3.75 -14.40 0.91
C VAL A 148 2.75 -13.27 1.17
N GLN A 149 3.11 -12.29 1.99
CA GLN A 149 2.29 -11.09 2.21
C GLN A 149 2.00 -10.36 0.90
N GLY A 150 3.04 -10.08 0.10
CA GLY A 150 2.90 -9.37 -1.16
C GLY A 150 2.02 -10.11 -2.17
N ILE A 151 2.13 -11.44 -2.28
CA ILE A 151 1.25 -12.24 -3.15
C ILE A 151 -0.21 -12.12 -2.69
N ALA A 152 -0.48 -12.25 -1.40
CA ALA A 152 -1.82 -12.10 -0.84
C ALA A 152 -2.36 -10.68 -1.05
N GLY A 153 -1.53 -9.66 -0.78
CA GLY A 153 -1.84 -8.24 -1.00
C GLY A 153 -2.20 -7.94 -2.45
N LEU A 154 -1.42 -8.44 -3.40
CA LEU A 154 -1.67 -8.28 -4.83
C LEU A 154 -2.98 -8.91 -5.28
N ILE A 155 -3.23 -10.16 -4.89
CA ILE A 155 -4.47 -10.87 -5.26
C ILE A 155 -5.69 -10.14 -4.71
N LEU A 156 -5.69 -9.83 -3.41
CA LEU A 156 -6.79 -9.13 -2.76
C LEU A 156 -6.96 -7.70 -3.28
N GLY A 157 -5.88 -6.98 -3.55
CA GLY A 157 -5.90 -5.64 -4.15
C GLY A 157 -6.57 -5.64 -5.52
N CYS A 158 -6.24 -6.62 -6.39
CA CYS A 158 -6.88 -6.78 -7.69
C CYS A 158 -8.39 -7.14 -7.58
N VAL A 159 -8.79 -7.86 -6.55
CA VAL A 159 -10.22 -8.14 -6.28
C VAL A 159 -10.92 -6.88 -5.78
N LEU A 160 -10.35 -6.21 -4.78
CA LEU A 160 -10.93 -5.00 -4.19
C LEU A 160 -11.14 -3.89 -5.22
N VAL A 161 -10.16 -3.63 -6.07
CA VAL A 161 -10.29 -2.56 -7.07
C VAL A 161 -11.44 -2.82 -8.05
N LYS A 162 -11.70 -4.09 -8.42
CA LYS A 162 -12.87 -4.44 -9.25
C LYS A 162 -14.19 -4.16 -8.55
N VAL A 163 -14.26 -4.42 -7.23
CA VAL A 163 -15.46 -4.13 -6.42
C VAL A 163 -15.71 -2.63 -6.38
N PHE A 164 -14.66 -1.83 -6.15
CA PHE A 164 -14.77 -0.36 -6.13
C PHE A 164 -15.16 0.22 -7.48
N GLU A 165 -14.60 -0.27 -8.58
CA GLU A 165 -14.99 0.14 -9.94
C GLU A 165 -16.45 -0.15 -10.24
N LYS A 166 -16.95 -1.31 -9.81
CA LYS A 166 -18.35 -1.70 -10.01
C LYS A 166 -19.33 -0.82 -9.22
N SER A 167 -18.90 -0.25 -8.10
CA SER A 167 -19.69 0.68 -7.28
C SER A 167 -19.73 2.12 -7.84
N LYS A 168 -19.16 2.37 -9.04
CA LYS A 168 -19.09 3.69 -9.70
C LYS A 168 -18.40 4.78 -8.86
N ILE A 169 -17.57 4.41 -7.91
CA ILE A 169 -16.71 5.34 -7.17
C ILE A 169 -15.49 5.64 -8.05
N SER A 170 -15.69 6.51 -9.06
CA SER A 170 -14.57 7.02 -9.85
C SER A 170 -13.89 8.16 -9.10
N LEU A 171 -12.58 8.06 -8.91
CA LEU A 171 -11.76 8.97 -8.11
C LEU A 171 -10.67 9.69 -8.94
N GLN A 172 -10.58 9.37 -10.23
CA GLN A 172 -9.68 10.02 -11.18
C GLN A 172 -10.45 11.00 -12.05
#